data_ab6f600a9c28866e92ef036999daeae4
#
_entry.id   ab6f600a9c28866e92ef036999daeae4
#
_cell.length_a   1.000
_cell.length_b   1.000
_cell.length_c   1.000
_cell.angle_alpha   90.00
_cell.angle_beta   90.00
_cell.angle_gamma   90.00
#
_symmetry.space_group_name_H-M   'P 1'
#
loop_
_entity.id
_entity.type
_entity.pdbx_description
1 polymer ?
#
loop_
_entity_poly.entity_id
_entity_poly.type
_entity_poly.pdbx_seq_one_letter_code
_entity_poly.pdbx_strand_id
1 'polypeptide(L)'
;MKRMILLAALCCLTACAGKTDEPLSVRMVRSEIKRAPEATFLDGQEGGYKWNYTTGLELRSFLDVSRAYDIPEFDAYVRAWYDGILDENGNIGGKYDLEKYNLDHVCPARTLVDLNRENPDQRYGTAIETARKQLAGQPRTEAGAFWHKQVYPGQVWLDGLYMAEPFYAAYADMSHETAIFDDVATQFRVAAEKTYDPATGLYRHAWDETKQMFWADPVTGQSAHCWGRALGWYTMALVEVLPYFPADHPGKAELQGILEGILATLPKYADPETGMWYQVLDSPDREGNYLEATCSAMFTYAYLRAAREGYAVPESIDPKALYEALVKKFIREDADGTLNLTDCCAVAGLGGKENRSGTFDYYINEKIIENDPKGVGPFIWASLEYEKL
;
A
#
# COMPACT_ATOMS: atom_id res chain seq x y z
N MET A 1 -67.79 35.13 21.94
CA MET A 1 -66.33 35.08 21.89
C MET A 1 -65.89 33.64 21.99
N LYS A 2 -65.68 32.99 20.84
CA LYS A 2 -65.19 31.59 20.78
C LYS A 2 -63.68 31.65 20.55
N ARG A 3 -62.88 31.14 21.49
CA ARG A 3 -61.41 30.97 21.34
C ARG A 3 -61.14 29.70 20.51
N MET A 4 -60.55 29.85 19.38
CA MET A 4 -60.02 28.78 18.59
C MET A 4 -58.60 28.43 19.09
N ILE A 5 -58.42 27.21 19.56
CA ILE A 5 -57.10 26.65 19.92
C ILE A 5 -56.51 26.00 18.65
N LEU A 6 -55.41 26.58 18.15
CA LEU A 6 -54.65 26.01 17.06
C LEU A 6 -53.70 24.95 17.63
N LEU A 7 -53.92 23.68 17.34
CA LEU A 7 -52.98 22.60 17.62
C LEU A 7 -51.94 22.59 16.48
N ALA A 8 -50.70 22.95 16.81
CA ALA A 8 -49.57 22.76 15.90
C ALA A 8 -49.11 21.30 16.01
N ALA A 9 -49.34 20.52 14.96
CA ALA A 9 -48.77 19.17 14.84
C ALA A 9 -47.28 19.28 14.46
N LEU A 10 -46.40 18.94 15.40
CA LEU A 10 -44.97 18.82 15.21
C LEU A 10 -44.73 17.48 14.50
N CYS A 11 -44.57 17.50 13.17
CA CYS A 11 -44.10 16.36 12.41
C CYS A 11 -42.63 16.15 12.73
N CYS A 12 -42.31 15.17 13.59
CA CYS A 12 -40.96 14.61 13.68
C CYS A 12 -40.67 13.84 12.38
N LEU A 13 -39.94 14.47 11.50
CA LEU A 13 -39.26 13.77 10.39
C LEU A 13 -38.11 12.96 11.02
N THR A 14 -38.36 11.69 11.34
CA THR A 14 -37.31 10.71 11.52
C THR A 14 -36.73 10.47 10.14
N ALA A 15 -35.59 11.10 9.84
CA ALA A 15 -34.78 10.72 8.71
C ALA A 15 -34.30 9.29 8.98
N CYS A 16 -34.95 8.31 8.37
CA CYS A 16 -34.32 7.01 8.14
C CYS A 16 -33.10 7.31 7.28
N ALA A 17 -31.91 7.21 7.85
CA ALA A 17 -30.67 7.10 7.07
C ALA A 17 -30.80 5.79 6.26
N GLY A 18 -31.29 5.89 5.04
CA GLY A 18 -31.24 4.79 4.07
C GLY A 18 -29.78 4.46 3.85
N LYS A 19 -29.44 3.17 3.79
CA LYS A 19 -28.11 2.74 3.31
C LYS A 19 -27.85 3.52 2.02
N THR A 20 -26.77 4.27 1.99
CA THR A 20 -26.36 4.98 0.79
C THR A 20 -25.93 3.94 -0.23
N ASP A 21 -26.51 3.97 -1.45
CA ASP A 21 -26.09 3.13 -2.60
C ASP A 21 -24.69 3.50 -3.11
N GLU A 22 -23.98 4.39 -2.40
CA GLU A 22 -22.66 4.87 -2.79
C GLU A 22 -21.61 3.76 -2.57
N PRO A 23 -20.71 3.52 -3.54
CA PRO A 23 -19.66 2.50 -3.46
C PRO A 23 -18.78 2.64 -2.21
N LEU A 24 -18.32 1.52 -1.65
CA LEU A 24 -17.49 1.55 -0.43
C LEU A 24 -16.16 2.27 -0.63
N SER A 25 -15.57 2.20 -1.84
CA SER A 25 -14.38 2.98 -2.19
C SER A 25 -14.62 4.48 -2.03
N VAL A 26 -15.72 5.00 -2.56
CA VAL A 26 -16.11 6.42 -2.48
C VAL A 26 -16.40 6.81 -1.03
N ARG A 27 -17.17 5.98 -0.30
CA ARG A 27 -17.51 6.21 1.11
C ARG A 27 -16.26 6.25 2.00
N MET A 28 -15.27 5.40 1.74
CA MET A 28 -14.01 5.42 2.50
C MET A 28 -13.23 6.70 2.24
N VAL A 29 -13.08 7.13 0.98
CA VAL A 29 -12.42 8.42 0.67
C VAL A 29 -13.14 9.58 1.36
N ARG A 30 -14.49 9.63 1.33
CA ARG A 30 -15.25 10.68 2.04
C ARG A 30 -15.01 10.63 3.56
N SER A 31 -14.86 9.43 4.12
CA SER A 31 -14.60 9.24 5.54
C SER A 31 -13.21 9.76 5.92
N GLU A 32 -12.20 9.52 5.07
CA GLU A 32 -10.84 10.06 5.28
C GLU A 32 -10.81 11.59 5.13
N ILE A 33 -11.41 12.15 4.10
CA ILE A 33 -11.51 13.61 3.93
C ILE A 33 -12.27 14.27 5.09
N LYS A 34 -13.29 13.58 5.63
CA LYS A 34 -14.00 14.08 6.82
C LYS A 34 -13.11 14.11 8.06
N ARG A 35 -12.23 13.09 8.24
CA ARG A 35 -11.24 13.04 9.33
C ARG A 35 -10.11 14.05 9.15
N ALA A 36 -9.67 14.22 7.92
CA ALA A 36 -8.58 15.11 7.53
C ALA A 36 -9.04 16.04 6.38
N PRO A 37 -9.75 17.16 6.68
CA PRO A 37 -10.26 18.05 5.64
C PRO A 37 -9.18 18.64 4.73
N GLU A 38 -7.94 18.66 5.18
CA GLU A 38 -6.76 18.97 4.39
C GLU A 38 -5.81 17.77 4.43
N ALA A 39 -5.22 17.40 3.29
CA ALA A 39 -4.33 16.25 3.19
C ALA A 39 -3.05 16.35 4.05
N THR A 40 -2.73 17.54 4.55
CA THR A 40 -1.67 17.78 5.53
C THR A 40 -1.96 17.19 6.92
N PHE A 41 -3.20 16.77 7.17
CA PHE A 41 -3.60 16.08 8.40
C PHE A 41 -3.73 14.56 8.27
N LEU A 42 -3.57 14.02 7.07
CA LEU A 42 -3.51 12.56 6.89
C LEU A 42 -2.33 11.96 7.67
N ASP A 43 -2.42 10.67 7.99
CA ASP A 43 -1.38 9.94 8.73
C ASP A 43 -1.04 10.57 10.10
N GLY A 44 -2.01 11.17 10.77
CA GLY A 44 -1.82 11.83 12.05
C GLY A 44 -0.88 13.04 12.03
N GLN A 45 -0.63 13.62 10.87
CA GLN A 45 0.14 14.86 10.73
C GLN A 45 -0.66 16.05 11.28
N GLU A 46 0.06 17.03 11.81
CA GLU A 46 -0.54 18.21 12.45
C GLU A 46 -0.54 19.43 11.53
N GLY A 47 -1.02 19.28 10.29
CA GLY A 47 -1.14 20.35 9.30
C GLY A 47 0.16 20.76 8.61
N GLY A 48 1.22 19.95 8.72
CA GLY A 48 2.51 20.18 8.06
C GLY A 48 2.70 19.29 6.82
N TYR A 49 3.34 19.82 5.79
CA TYR A 49 3.74 19.01 4.65
C TYR A 49 4.89 18.07 5.01
N LYS A 50 4.70 16.80 4.74
CA LYS A 50 5.73 15.77 4.90
C LYS A 50 5.72 14.85 3.68
N TRP A 51 6.81 14.84 2.94
CA TRP A 51 6.97 13.93 1.82
C TRP A 51 7.20 12.51 2.32
N ASN A 52 6.16 11.71 2.39
CA ASN A 52 6.19 10.35 2.90
C ASN A 52 5.32 9.40 2.07
N TYR A 53 5.63 8.11 2.14
CA TYR A 53 4.94 7.08 1.37
C TYR A 53 3.49 6.86 1.82
N THR A 54 3.19 7.03 3.11
CA THR A 54 1.85 6.80 3.67
C THR A 54 0.82 7.75 3.05
N THR A 55 1.10 9.05 3.08
CA THR A 55 0.25 10.04 2.42
C THR A 55 0.21 9.84 0.90
N GLY A 56 1.38 9.57 0.27
CA GLY A 56 1.44 9.35 -1.18
C GLY A 56 0.61 8.15 -1.65
N LEU A 57 0.65 7.05 -0.90
CA LEU A 57 -0.15 5.85 -1.14
C LEU A 57 -1.65 6.15 -1.06
N GLU A 58 -2.07 6.78 0.01
CA GLU A 58 -3.47 7.06 0.28
C GLU A 58 -4.04 8.05 -0.75
N LEU A 59 -3.35 9.14 -1.03
CA LEU A 59 -3.74 10.11 -2.05
C LEU A 59 -3.84 9.48 -3.44
N ARG A 60 -2.98 8.52 -3.77
CA ARG A 60 -3.09 7.80 -5.04
C ARG A 60 -4.39 7.00 -5.10
N SER A 61 -4.79 6.33 -4.02
CA SER A 61 -6.06 5.61 -3.98
C SER A 61 -7.27 6.55 -4.15
N PHE A 62 -7.20 7.76 -3.58
CA PHE A 62 -8.25 8.79 -3.77
C PHE A 62 -8.33 9.25 -5.22
N LEU A 63 -7.18 9.45 -5.87
CA LEU A 63 -7.14 9.82 -7.29
C LEU A 63 -7.75 8.74 -8.18
N ASP A 64 -7.50 7.46 -7.89
CA ASP A 64 -8.05 6.34 -8.64
C ASP A 64 -9.58 6.24 -8.47
N VAL A 65 -10.12 6.53 -7.27
CA VAL A 65 -11.57 6.65 -7.04
C VAL A 65 -12.14 7.86 -7.77
N SER A 66 -11.47 9.02 -7.71
CA SER A 66 -11.87 10.21 -8.45
C SER A 66 -12.07 9.93 -9.93
N ARG A 67 -11.13 9.20 -10.54
CA ARG A 67 -11.19 8.82 -11.96
C ARG A 67 -12.29 7.81 -12.25
N ALA A 68 -12.48 6.82 -11.39
CA ALA A 68 -13.45 5.75 -11.60
C ALA A 68 -14.90 6.25 -11.56
N TYR A 69 -15.18 7.28 -10.76
CA TYR A 69 -16.52 7.78 -10.49
C TYR A 69 -16.74 9.24 -10.92
N ASP A 70 -15.75 9.87 -11.55
CA ASP A 70 -15.80 11.28 -11.98
C ASP A 70 -16.16 12.24 -10.83
N ILE A 71 -15.38 12.13 -9.73
CA ILE A 71 -15.56 12.92 -8.51
C ILE A 71 -14.42 13.96 -8.39
N PRO A 72 -14.58 15.16 -8.98
CA PRO A 72 -13.50 16.13 -9.10
C PRO A 72 -13.02 16.70 -7.75
N GLU A 73 -13.83 16.66 -6.71
CA GLU A 73 -13.40 17.08 -5.38
C GLU A 73 -12.29 16.20 -4.79
N PHE A 74 -12.22 14.92 -5.15
CA PHE A 74 -11.12 14.05 -4.73
C PHE A 74 -9.83 14.35 -5.48
N ASP A 75 -9.91 14.60 -6.79
CA ASP A 75 -8.76 15.07 -7.57
C ASP A 75 -8.24 16.39 -7.02
N ALA A 76 -9.11 17.35 -6.73
CA ALA A 76 -8.73 18.64 -6.16
C ALA A 76 -8.04 18.49 -4.79
N TYR A 77 -8.51 17.58 -3.93
CA TYR A 77 -7.89 17.28 -2.65
C TYR A 77 -6.47 16.72 -2.82
N VAL A 78 -6.29 15.79 -3.75
CA VAL A 78 -4.98 15.19 -4.08
C VAL A 78 -4.03 16.26 -4.61
N ARG A 79 -4.46 17.06 -5.62
CA ARG A 79 -3.63 18.12 -6.22
C ARG A 79 -3.23 19.17 -5.21
N ALA A 80 -4.11 19.58 -4.31
CA ALA A 80 -3.82 20.58 -3.30
C ALA A 80 -2.60 20.18 -2.43
N TRP A 81 -2.43 18.89 -2.12
CA TRP A 81 -1.27 18.42 -1.38
C TRP A 81 0.02 18.48 -2.20
N TYR A 82 -0.02 18.01 -3.47
CA TYR A 82 1.16 18.05 -4.35
C TYR A 82 1.56 19.48 -4.70
N ASP A 83 0.59 20.35 -4.98
CA ASP A 83 0.84 21.77 -5.28
C ASP A 83 1.40 22.53 -4.07
N GLY A 84 1.00 22.16 -2.86
CA GLY A 84 1.47 22.79 -1.64
C GLY A 84 2.85 22.31 -1.16
N ILE A 85 3.25 21.07 -1.51
CA ILE A 85 4.54 20.52 -1.10
C ILE A 85 5.67 20.77 -2.10
N LEU A 86 5.34 21.03 -3.37
CA LEU A 86 6.29 21.43 -4.41
C LEU A 86 6.44 22.95 -4.44
N ASP A 87 7.68 23.43 -4.57
CA ASP A 87 7.92 24.85 -4.82
C ASP A 87 7.64 25.23 -6.30
N GLU A 88 7.81 26.51 -6.63
CA GLU A 88 7.59 27.03 -7.97
C GLU A 88 8.49 26.41 -9.05
N ASN A 89 9.61 25.83 -8.67
CA ASN A 89 10.55 25.15 -9.56
C ASN A 89 10.36 23.62 -9.59
N GLY A 90 9.41 23.08 -8.78
CA GLY A 90 9.17 21.65 -8.66
C GLY A 90 10.12 20.93 -7.69
N ASN A 91 10.85 21.68 -6.87
CA ASN A 91 11.63 21.03 -5.81
C ASN A 91 10.70 20.49 -4.73
N ILE A 92 11.01 19.27 -4.28
CA ILE A 92 10.20 18.56 -3.30
C ILE A 92 10.49 19.12 -1.91
N GLY A 93 9.45 19.62 -1.23
CA GLY A 93 9.49 20.07 0.15
C GLY A 93 9.33 18.94 1.16
N GLY A 94 8.74 19.23 2.35
CA GLY A 94 8.35 18.22 3.32
C GLY A 94 9.49 17.38 3.87
N LYS A 95 10.71 17.94 3.98
CA LYS A 95 11.94 17.26 4.43
C LYS A 95 12.45 16.16 3.48
N TYR A 96 12.05 16.19 2.22
CA TYR A 96 12.69 15.36 1.21
C TYR A 96 14.19 15.67 1.14
N ASP A 97 14.99 14.63 1.00
CA ASP A 97 16.44 14.74 0.88
C ASP A 97 16.93 13.57 0.02
N LEU A 98 17.37 13.87 -1.20
CA LEU A 98 17.82 12.88 -2.16
C LEU A 98 19.01 12.07 -1.63
N GLU A 99 19.95 12.74 -0.91
CA GLU A 99 21.17 12.10 -0.41
C GLU A 99 20.93 11.05 0.68
N LYS A 100 19.70 10.97 1.20
CA LYS A 100 19.29 9.89 2.10
C LYS A 100 19.01 8.57 1.39
N TYR A 101 18.85 8.62 0.08
CA TYR A 101 18.54 7.43 -0.72
C TYR A 101 17.55 6.51 0.00
N ASN A 102 16.39 7.08 0.35
CA ASN A 102 15.31 6.39 1.05
C ASN A 102 14.21 6.02 0.05
N LEU A 103 13.99 4.73 -0.18
CA LEU A 103 12.97 4.27 -1.13
C LEU A 103 11.55 4.74 -0.75
N ASP A 104 11.24 4.94 0.54
CA ASP A 104 9.95 5.49 0.97
C ASP A 104 9.66 6.85 0.32
N HIS A 105 10.69 7.61 -0.02
CA HIS A 105 10.56 8.91 -0.65
C HIS A 105 10.28 8.84 -2.17
N VAL A 106 10.38 7.65 -2.77
CA VAL A 106 10.04 7.47 -4.19
C VAL A 106 8.54 7.24 -4.37
N CYS A 107 7.90 6.56 -3.43
CA CYS A 107 6.49 6.17 -3.51
C CYS A 107 5.53 7.33 -3.86
N PRO A 108 5.60 8.53 -3.24
CA PRO A 108 4.68 9.62 -3.59
C PRO A 108 4.81 10.11 -5.03
N ALA A 109 6.00 9.97 -5.63
CA ALA A 109 6.23 10.41 -7.01
C ALA A 109 5.45 9.58 -8.04
N ARG A 110 4.97 8.38 -7.68
CA ARG A 110 4.13 7.55 -8.54
C ARG A 110 2.83 8.29 -8.95
N THR A 111 2.20 8.97 -8.02
CA THR A 111 0.99 9.77 -8.29
C THR A 111 1.28 10.95 -9.22
N LEU A 112 2.46 11.58 -9.09
CA LEU A 112 2.85 12.68 -9.98
C LEU A 112 2.96 12.25 -11.44
N VAL A 113 3.37 11.00 -11.72
CA VAL A 113 3.39 10.47 -13.11
C VAL A 113 1.99 10.52 -13.71
N ASP A 114 0.97 10.13 -12.95
CA ASP A 114 -0.41 10.14 -13.41
C ASP A 114 -0.95 11.56 -13.56
N LEU A 115 -0.74 12.42 -12.57
CA LEU A 115 -1.17 13.81 -12.61
C LEU A 115 -0.55 14.58 -13.77
N ASN A 116 0.76 14.34 -14.03
CA ASN A 116 1.48 15.00 -15.14
C ASN A 116 1.04 14.46 -16.51
N ARG A 117 0.67 13.20 -16.61
CA ARG A 117 0.13 12.61 -17.86
C ARG A 117 -1.21 13.22 -18.23
N GLU A 118 -2.07 13.50 -17.25
CA GLU A 118 -3.39 14.09 -17.46
C GLU A 118 -3.33 15.60 -17.74
N ASN A 119 -2.52 16.30 -16.98
CA ASN A 119 -2.34 17.74 -17.10
C ASN A 119 -0.87 18.10 -16.86
N PRO A 120 -0.08 18.20 -17.94
CA PRO A 120 1.35 18.47 -17.84
C PRO A 120 1.67 19.75 -17.05
N ASP A 121 2.48 19.59 -15.99
CA ASP A 121 3.00 20.70 -15.17
C ASP A 121 4.52 20.51 -15.02
N GLN A 122 5.28 21.57 -15.34
CA GLN A 122 6.74 21.53 -15.23
C GLN A 122 7.21 21.18 -13.82
N ARG A 123 6.50 21.59 -12.77
CA ARG A 123 6.83 21.28 -11.38
C ARG A 123 6.72 19.78 -11.11
N TYR A 124 5.65 19.13 -11.62
CA TYR A 124 5.48 17.68 -11.53
C TYR A 124 6.58 16.95 -12.28
N GLY A 125 6.89 17.42 -13.51
CA GLY A 125 8.00 16.86 -14.28
C GLY A 125 9.33 16.93 -13.53
N THR A 126 9.67 18.06 -12.92
CA THR A 126 10.90 18.22 -12.13
C THR A 126 10.95 17.28 -10.93
N ALA A 127 9.85 17.12 -10.21
CA ALA A 127 9.77 16.23 -9.06
C ALA A 127 9.88 14.73 -9.48
N ILE A 128 9.27 14.36 -10.61
CA ILE A 128 9.40 13.02 -11.22
C ILE A 128 10.87 12.73 -11.55
N GLU A 129 11.55 13.66 -12.24
CA GLU A 129 12.98 13.51 -12.58
C GLU A 129 13.87 13.44 -11.33
N THR A 130 13.50 14.14 -10.27
CA THR A 130 14.20 14.08 -8.98
C THR A 130 14.10 12.68 -8.36
N ALA A 131 12.92 12.06 -8.36
CA ALA A 131 12.74 10.70 -7.90
C ALA A 131 13.48 9.68 -8.81
N ARG A 132 13.45 9.89 -10.12
CA ARG A 132 14.23 9.07 -11.08
C ARG A 132 15.73 9.16 -10.83
N LYS A 133 16.23 10.38 -10.58
CA LYS A 133 17.63 10.62 -10.22
C LYS A 133 18.02 9.93 -8.92
N GLN A 134 17.13 9.92 -7.91
CA GLN A 134 17.35 9.18 -6.68
C GLN A 134 17.56 7.68 -6.99
N LEU A 135 16.67 7.05 -7.78
CA LEU A 135 16.82 5.62 -8.14
C LEU A 135 18.10 5.35 -8.94
N ALA A 136 18.52 6.28 -9.82
CA ALA A 136 19.78 6.13 -10.55
C ALA A 136 21.00 6.09 -9.64
N GLY A 137 20.97 6.80 -8.52
CA GLY A 137 22.04 6.83 -7.51
C GLY A 137 21.81 5.92 -6.30
N GLN A 138 20.65 5.20 -6.24
CA GLN A 138 20.33 4.36 -5.10
C GLN A 138 21.41 3.31 -4.84
N PRO A 139 21.99 3.21 -3.64
CA PRO A 139 22.95 2.16 -3.32
C PRO A 139 22.38 0.76 -3.56
N ARG A 140 23.23 -0.16 -3.98
CA ARG A 140 22.83 -1.53 -4.34
C ARG A 140 23.67 -2.58 -3.61
N THR A 141 23.07 -3.75 -3.44
CA THR A 141 23.77 -4.97 -3.05
C THR A 141 24.65 -5.47 -4.21
N GLU A 142 25.56 -6.40 -3.93
CA GLU A 142 26.35 -7.07 -4.96
C GLU A 142 25.47 -7.81 -5.99
N ALA A 143 24.28 -8.29 -5.55
CA ALA A 143 23.29 -8.92 -6.40
C ALA A 143 22.50 -7.93 -7.27
N GLY A 144 22.67 -6.62 -7.09
CA GLY A 144 22.06 -5.55 -7.86
C GLY A 144 20.77 -4.98 -7.29
N ALA A 145 20.23 -5.51 -6.20
CA ALA A 145 19.02 -4.97 -5.55
C ALA A 145 19.30 -3.65 -4.82
N PHE A 146 18.33 -2.75 -4.82
CA PHE A 146 18.40 -1.50 -4.07
C PHE A 146 18.47 -1.75 -2.57
N TRP A 147 19.34 -1.03 -1.86
CA TRP A 147 19.20 -0.91 -0.43
C TRP A 147 17.89 -0.18 -0.10
N HIS A 148 17.19 -0.67 0.90
CA HIS A 148 15.93 -0.02 1.30
C HIS A 148 16.14 1.46 1.68
N LYS A 149 17.24 1.77 2.39
CA LYS A 149 17.67 3.14 2.75
C LYS A 149 19.19 3.17 2.89
N GLN A 150 19.80 4.30 2.59
CA GLN A 150 21.24 4.47 2.81
C GLN A 150 21.67 4.18 4.27
N VAL A 151 20.80 4.48 5.24
CA VAL A 151 21.05 4.19 6.67
C VAL A 151 20.93 2.70 7.02
N TYR A 152 20.55 1.85 6.08
CA TYR A 152 20.45 0.40 6.18
C TYR A 152 21.30 -0.27 5.09
N PRO A 153 22.65 -0.14 5.18
CA PRO A 153 23.53 -0.63 4.12
C PRO A 153 23.39 -2.14 3.93
N GLY A 154 23.32 -2.56 2.67
CA GLY A 154 23.19 -3.96 2.29
C GLY A 154 21.82 -4.60 2.57
N GLN A 155 20.81 -3.84 3.02
CA GLN A 155 19.53 -4.41 3.40
C GLN A 155 18.48 -4.26 2.28
N VAL A 156 17.87 -5.37 1.89
CA VAL A 156 16.72 -5.46 0.99
C VAL A 156 15.49 -5.83 1.82
N TRP A 157 14.49 -4.96 1.83
CA TRP A 157 13.21 -5.19 2.49
C TRP A 157 12.11 -5.33 1.44
N LEU A 158 11.17 -6.23 1.65
CA LEU A 158 10.03 -6.41 0.74
C LEU A 158 9.24 -5.12 0.55
N ASP A 159 9.15 -4.29 1.60
CA ASP A 159 8.55 -2.96 1.57
C ASP A 159 9.14 -2.08 0.46
N GLY A 160 10.46 -2.14 0.27
CA GLY A 160 11.18 -1.34 -0.72
C GLY A 160 10.70 -1.58 -2.15
N LEU A 161 10.23 -2.80 -2.46
CA LEU A 161 9.72 -3.13 -3.78
C LEU A 161 8.47 -2.31 -4.12
N TYR A 162 7.55 -2.14 -3.16
CA TYR A 162 6.39 -1.28 -3.38
C TYR A 162 6.76 0.21 -3.39
N MET A 163 7.72 0.61 -2.55
CA MET A 163 8.13 2.01 -2.47
C MET A 163 8.73 2.53 -3.78
N ALA A 164 9.46 1.68 -4.51
CA ALA A 164 10.19 2.09 -5.71
C ALA A 164 9.57 1.62 -7.03
N GLU A 165 9.22 0.34 -7.14
CA GLU A 165 9.02 -0.30 -8.44
C GLU A 165 7.74 0.15 -9.17
N PRO A 166 6.59 0.45 -8.52
CA PRO A 166 5.44 1.02 -9.22
C PRO A 166 5.73 2.38 -9.85
N PHE A 167 6.54 3.23 -9.18
CA PHE A 167 7.02 4.48 -9.78
C PHE A 167 7.96 4.19 -10.95
N TYR A 168 8.93 3.28 -10.77
CA TYR A 168 9.97 3.01 -11.74
C TYR A 168 9.40 2.43 -13.05
N ALA A 169 8.44 1.50 -12.94
CA ALA A 169 7.72 0.94 -14.08
C ALA A 169 6.85 1.99 -14.80
N ALA A 170 6.13 2.83 -14.04
CA ALA A 170 5.33 3.92 -14.61
C ALA A 170 6.19 5.00 -15.29
N TYR A 171 7.37 5.29 -14.74
CA TYR A 171 8.35 6.17 -15.36
C TYR A 171 8.87 5.58 -16.67
N ALA A 172 9.22 4.27 -16.68
CA ALA A 172 9.68 3.58 -17.88
C ALA A 172 8.67 3.67 -19.04
N ASP A 173 7.39 3.47 -18.72
CA ASP A 173 6.29 3.61 -19.70
C ASP A 173 6.15 5.07 -20.19
N MET A 174 6.23 6.04 -19.29
CA MET A 174 6.11 7.46 -19.63
C MET A 174 7.30 7.95 -20.48
N SER A 175 8.53 7.56 -20.12
CA SER A 175 9.76 8.01 -20.78
C SER A 175 10.17 7.17 -21.98
N HIS A 176 9.53 6.02 -22.18
CA HIS A 176 9.91 4.98 -23.16
C HIS A 176 11.33 4.39 -22.93
N GLU A 177 11.83 4.45 -21.68
CA GLU A 177 13.11 3.86 -21.29
C GLU A 177 12.93 2.35 -20.97
N THR A 178 12.76 1.53 -22.00
CA THR A 178 12.43 0.09 -21.84
C THR A 178 13.49 -0.72 -21.08
N ALA A 179 14.75 -0.30 -21.08
CA ALA A 179 15.82 -0.93 -20.31
C ALA A 179 15.58 -0.92 -18.79
N ILE A 180 14.70 -0.03 -18.29
CA ILE A 180 14.31 0.01 -16.89
C ILE A 180 13.58 -1.28 -16.47
N PHE A 181 12.84 -1.93 -17.37
CA PHE A 181 12.14 -3.17 -17.05
C PHE A 181 13.07 -4.32 -16.70
N ASP A 182 14.30 -4.36 -17.25
CA ASP A 182 15.32 -5.33 -16.84
C ASP A 182 15.74 -5.11 -15.38
N ASP A 183 15.86 -3.84 -14.96
CA ASP A 183 16.23 -3.48 -13.59
C ASP A 183 15.07 -3.80 -12.63
N VAL A 184 13.83 -3.39 -12.97
CA VAL A 184 12.64 -3.75 -12.19
C VAL A 184 12.55 -5.27 -11.99
N ALA A 185 12.73 -6.07 -13.06
CA ALA A 185 12.74 -7.53 -12.96
C ALA A 185 13.84 -8.03 -12.01
N THR A 186 15.02 -7.40 -12.06
CA THR A 186 16.14 -7.75 -11.18
C THR A 186 15.82 -7.47 -9.70
N GLN A 187 15.15 -6.36 -9.37
CA GLN A 187 14.76 -6.04 -8.01
C GLN A 187 13.84 -7.14 -7.43
N PHE A 188 12.81 -7.53 -8.17
CA PHE A 188 11.90 -8.59 -7.75
C PHE A 188 12.57 -9.96 -7.65
N ARG A 189 13.41 -10.32 -8.62
CA ARG A 189 14.14 -11.60 -8.63
C ARG A 189 15.06 -11.72 -7.43
N VAL A 190 15.88 -10.70 -7.15
CA VAL A 190 16.81 -10.73 -6.02
C VAL A 190 16.06 -10.78 -4.70
N ALA A 191 14.98 -10.00 -4.55
CA ALA A 191 14.14 -10.06 -3.36
C ALA A 191 13.55 -11.46 -3.17
N ALA A 192 13.01 -12.08 -4.25
CA ALA A 192 12.50 -13.45 -4.21
C ALA A 192 13.57 -14.46 -3.79
N GLU A 193 14.73 -14.48 -4.44
CA GLU A 193 15.83 -15.42 -4.15
C GLU A 193 16.34 -15.30 -2.71
N LYS A 194 16.43 -14.07 -2.20
CA LYS A 194 17.08 -13.81 -0.90
C LYS A 194 16.13 -13.90 0.29
N THR A 195 14.83 -13.71 0.09
CA THR A 195 13.85 -13.71 1.19
C THR A 195 12.94 -14.94 1.21
N TYR A 196 12.92 -15.76 0.15
CA TYR A 196 12.10 -16.97 0.08
C TYR A 196 12.50 -17.98 1.16
N ASP A 197 11.50 -18.48 1.87
CA ASP A 197 11.64 -19.57 2.84
C ASP A 197 11.02 -20.87 2.28
N PRO A 198 11.85 -21.83 1.88
CA PRO A 198 11.35 -23.09 1.29
C PRO A 198 10.57 -23.96 2.26
N ALA A 199 10.71 -23.76 3.58
CA ALA A 199 9.96 -24.53 4.58
C ALA A 199 8.49 -24.10 4.65
N THR A 200 8.20 -22.82 4.44
CA THR A 200 6.85 -22.25 4.50
C THR A 200 6.28 -21.95 3.11
N GLY A 201 7.12 -21.68 2.11
CA GLY A 201 6.74 -21.15 0.81
C GLY A 201 6.41 -19.66 0.84
N LEU A 202 6.67 -18.99 1.97
CA LEU A 202 6.49 -17.55 2.16
C LEU A 202 7.83 -16.80 1.94
N TYR A 203 7.77 -15.49 2.08
CA TYR A 203 8.94 -14.61 1.96
C TYR A 203 9.18 -13.90 3.29
N ARG A 204 10.42 -13.90 3.77
CA ARG A 204 10.84 -13.20 4.99
C ARG A 204 10.77 -11.69 4.77
N HIS A 205 10.56 -10.92 5.85
CA HIS A 205 10.41 -9.46 5.79
C HIS A 205 11.58 -8.78 5.06
N ALA A 206 12.81 -9.19 5.36
CA ALA A 206 13.99 -8.60 4.78
C ALA A 206 15.18 -9.57 4.74
N TRP A 207 16.20 -9.14 3.99
CA TRP A 207 17.51 -9.77 3.88
C TRP A 207 18.62 -8.75 4.09
N ASP A 208 19.61 -9.11 4.90
CA ASP A 208 20.86 -8.39 5.09
C ASP A 208 22.00 -9.12 4.36
N GLU A 209 22.53 -8.51 3.29
CA GLU A 209 23.65 -9.07 2.52
C GLU A 209 24.87 -9.33 3.37
N THR A 210 25.13 -8.46 4.35
CA THR A 210 26.30 -8.57 5.24
C THR A 210 26.15 -9.65 6.29
N LYS A 211 24.90 -10.07 6.60
CA LYS A 211 24.56 -11.06 7.65
C LYS A 211 25.02 -10.64 9.05
N GLN A 212 25.23 -9.35 9.27
CA GLN A 212 25.78 -8.82 10.51
C GLN A 212 24.74 -8.13 11.38
N MET A 213 23.58 -7.85 10.82
CA MET A 213 22.50 -7.25 11.59
C MET A 213 21.99 -8.24 12.63
N PHE A 214 21.76 -7.77 13.86
CA PHE A 214 21.34 -8.60 14.99
C PHE A 214 19.98 -9.30 14.78
N TRP A 215 19.15 -8.80 13.84
CA TRP A 215 17.88 -9.39 13.46
C TRP A 215 18.01 -10.43 12.35
N ALA A 216 19.17 -10.49 11.68
CA ALA A 216 19.41 -11.36 10.54
C ALA A 216 19.98 -12.71 10.99
N ASP A 217 19.55 -13.77 10.32
CA ASP A 217 20.17 -15.07 10.46
C ASP A 217 21.63 -15.01 9.97
N PRO A 218 22.60 -15.48 10.76
CA PRO A 218 24.03 -15.33 10.44
C PRO A 218 24.49 -16.20 9.26
N VAL A 219 23.67 -17.16 8.79
CA VAL A 219 23.97 -18.03 7.66
C VAL A 219 23.28 -17.53 6.39
N THR A 220 22.00 -17.21 6.46
CA THR A 220 21.19 -16.82 5.29
C THR A 220 21.12 -15.30 5.10
N GLY A 221 21.18 -14.50 6.16
CA GLY A 221 20.92 -13.07 6.16
C GLY A 221 19.45 -12.69 6.26
N GLN A 222 18.55 -13.68 6.32
CA GLN A 222 17.11 -13.45 6.36
C GLN A 222 16.64 -13.02 7.75
N SER A 223 15.57 -12.22 7.80
CA SER A 223 14.85 -11.93 9.04
C SER A 223 14.10 -13.17 9.56
N ALA A 224 13.77 -13.17 10.86
CA ALA A 224 13.25 -14.35 11.55
C ALA A 224 11.85 -14.79 11.07
N HIS A 225 10.99 -13.84 10.67
CA HIS A 225 9.57 -14.10 10.39
C HIS A 225 9.09 -13.53 9.07
N CYS A 226 7.96 -14.09 8.59
CA CYS A 226 7.19 -13.59 7.45
C CYS A 226 6.13 -12.61 7.95
N TRP A 227 6.47 -11.33 7.99
CA TRP A 227 5.53 -10.28 8.39
C TRP A 227 4.49 -10.04 7.30
N GLY A 228 3.19 -10.10 7.66
CA GLY A 228 2.08 -10.02 6.70
C GLY A 228 2.13 -8.79 5.82
N ARG A 229 2.35 -7.60 6.40
CA ARG A 229 2.42 -6.35 5.63
C ARG A 229 3.63 -6.27 4.69
N ALA A 230 4.78 -6.82 5.06
CA ALA A 230 5.93 -6.85 4.16
C ALA A 230 5.65 -7.69 2.90
N LEU A 231 5.08 -8.89 3.08
CA LEU A 231 4.65 -9.71 1.94
C LEU A 231 3.49 -9.04 1.18
N GLY A 232 2.60 -8.32 1.87
CA GLY A 232 1.55 -7.52 1.26
C GLY A 232 2.11 -6.46 0.31
N TRP A 233 3.12 -5.71 0.74
CA TRP A 233 3.81 -4.73 -0.12
C TRP A 233 4.41 -5.38 -1.37
N TYR A 234 5.10 -6.50 -1.20
CA TYR A 234 5.71 -7.23 -2.31
C TYR A 234 4.66 -7.70 -3.31
N THR A 235 3.55 -8.26 -2.82
CA THR A 235 2.45 -8.76 -3.65
C THR A 235 1.74 -7.63 -4.40
N MET A 236 1.48 -6.49 -3.73
CA MET A 236 0.92 -5.30 -4.36
C MET A 236 1.86 -4.74 -5.45
N ALA A 237 3.16 -4.67 -5.16
CA ALA A 237 4.12 -4.19 -6.16
C ALA A 237 4.08 -5.02 -7.43
N LEU A 238 3.98 -6.36 -7.33
CA LEU A 238 3.87 -7.26 -8.47
C LEU A 238 2.63 -6.99 -9.32
N VAL A 239 1.44 -6.89 -8.71
CA VAL A 239 0.21 -6.64 -9.49
C VAL A 239 0.16 -5.23 -10.10
N GLU A 240 0.93 -4.29 -9.56
CA GLU A 240 0.99 -2.93 -10.08
C GLU A 240 2.02 -2.72 -11.17
N VAL A 241 3.15 -3.44 -11.16
CA VAL A 241 4.18 -3.31 -12.20
C VAL A 241 3.90 -4.14 -13.44
N LEU A 242 3.31 -5.32 -13.29
CA LEU A 242 3.06 -6.28 -14.39
C LEU A 242 2.31 -5.68 -15.60
N PRO A 243 1.31 -4.79 -15.44
CA PRO A 243 0.65 -4.15 -16.58
C PRO A 243 1.54 -3.25 -17.43
N TYR A 244 2.65 -2.72 -16.88
CA TYR A 244 3.60 -1.87 -17.60
C TYR A 244 4.60 -2.66 -18.44
N PHE A 245 4.87 -3.92 -18.06
CA PHE A 245 5.86 -4.72 -18.79
C PHE A 245 5.42 -4.99 -20.23
N PRO A 246 6.32 -4.79 -21.22
CA PRO A 246 6.06 -5.23 -22.59
C PRO A 246 5.67 -6.72 -22.62
N ALA A 247 4.73 -7.07 -23.52
CA ALA A 247 4.14 -8.42 -23.53
C ALA A 247 5.18 -9.53 -23.77
N ASP A 248 6.22 -9.22 -24.51
CA ASP A 248 7.31 -10.14 -24.90
C ASP A 248 8.55 -10.03 -23.98
N HIS A 249 8.51 -9.18 -22.95
CA HIS A 249 9.63 -9.02 -22.04
C HIS A 249 9.79 -10.27 -21.15
N PRO A 250 10.97 -10.92 -21.09
CA PRO A 250 11.16 -12.16 -20.34
C PRO A 250 10.87 -12.02 -18.83
N GLY A 251 11.18 -10.86 -18.27
CA GLY A 251 10.87 -10.52 -16.86
C GLY A 251 9.39 -10.56 -16.53
N LYS A 252 8.49 -10.30 -17.49
CA LYS A 252 7.05 -10.34 -17.25
C LYS A 252 6.59 -11.74 -16.80
N ALA A 253 6.98 -12.77 -17.50
CA ALA A 253 6.62 -14.15 -17.15
C ALA A 253 7.23 -14.58 -15.81
N GLU A 254 8.46 -14.11 -15.51
CA GLU A 254 9.12 -14.36 -14.23
C GLU A 254 8.35 -13.71 -13.05
N LEU A 255 8.02 -12.43 -13.15
CA LEU A 255 7.27 -11.71 -12.12
C LEU A 255 5.86 -12.28 -11.94
N GLN A 256 5.20 -12.65 -13.04
CA GLN A 256 3.89 -13.32 -12.99
C GLN A 256 4.00 -14.65 -12.23
N GLY A 257 5.02 -15.45 -12.49
CA GLY A 257 5.25 -16.71 -11.77
C GLY A 257 5.48 -16.51 -10.28
N ILE A 258 6.19 -15.45 -9.87
CA ILE A 258 6.38 -15.08 -8.46
C ILE A 258 5.02 -14.71 -7.83
N LEU A 259 4.24 -13.85 -8.49
CA LEU A 259 2.90 -13.45 -8.01
C LEU A 259 1.99 -14.66 -7.82
N GLU A 260 1.87 -15.50 -8.84
CA GLU A 260 1.01 -16.70 -8.83
C GLU A 260 1.44 -17.69 -7.74
N GLY A 261 2.74 -17.83 -7.50
CA GLY A 261 3.29 -18.63 -6.41
C GLY A 261 2.90 -18.10 -5.02
N ILE A 262 2.94 -16.78 -4.83
CA ILE A 262 2.47 -16.14 -3.58
C ILE A 262 0.97 -16.38 -3.40
N LEU A 263 0.16 -16.08 -4.42
CA LEU A 263 -1.29 -16.25 -4.37
C LEU A 263 -1.70 -17.73 -4.11
N ALA A 264 -0.96 -18.68 -4.64
CA ALA A 264 -1.18 -20.11 -4.36
C ALA A 264 -0.79 -20.53 -2.93
N THR A 265 0.12 -19.80 -2.29
CA THR A 265 0.62 -20.11 -0.95
C THR A 265 -0.21 -19.49 0.16
N LEU A 266 -0.65 -18.26 -0.01
CA LEU A 266 -1.37 -17.47 1.00
C LEU A 266 -2.57 -18.16 1.65
N PRO A 267 -3.41 -18.96 0.94
CA PRO A 267 -4.57 -19.62 1.56
C PRO A 267 -4.21 -20.60 2.68
N LYS A 268 -3.00 -21.12 2.69
CA LYS A 268 -2.53 -22.05 3.75
C LYS A 268 -2.32 -21.37 5.11
N TYR A 269 -2.20 -20.04 5.09
CA TYR A 269 -1.91 -19.19 6.25
C TYR A 269 -3.05 -18.25 6.60
N ALA A 270 -4.17 -18.36 5.91
CA ALA A 270 -5.38 -17.63 6.22
C ALA A 270 -6.12 -18.29 7.41
N ASP A 271 -6.76 -17.46 8.22
CA ASP A 271 -7.68 -17.93 9.25
C ASP A 271 -8.86 -18.67 8.61
N PRO A 272 -9.14 -19.93 9.01
CA PRO A 272 -10.16 -20.75 8.34
C PRO A 272 -11.60 -20.24 8.52
N GLU A 273 -11.87 -19.40 9.54
CA GLU A 273 -13.21 -18.87 9.81
C GLU A 273 -13.50 -17.61 8.99
N THR A 274 -12.49 -16.74 8.83
CA THR A 274 -12.66 -15.42 8.22
C THR A 274 -12.02 -15.32 6.84
N GLY A 275 -11.05 -16.17 6.51
CA GLY A 275 -10.23 -16.06 5.31
C GLY A 275 -9.19 -14.94 5.35
N MET A 276 -9.07 -14.23 6.48
CA MET A 276 -8.12 -13.12 6.65
C MET A 276 -6.77 -13.60 7.19
N TRP A 277 -5.77 -12.72 7.13
CA TRP A 277 -4.39 -13.08 7.48
C TRP A 277 -3.91 -12.43 8.76
N TYR A 278 -3.00 -13.15 9.43
CA TYR A 278 -2.39 -12.74 10.69
C TYR A 278 -1.22 -11.77 10.48
N GLN A 279 -0.91 -11.00 11.53
CA GLN A 279 0.24 -10.09 11.60
C GLN A 279 1.55 -10.83 11.25
N VAL A 280 1.74 -12.04 11.79
CA VAL A 280 2.90 -12.91 11.53
C VAL A 280 2.41 -14.17 10.84
N LEU A 281 2.62 -14.27 9.53
CA LEU A 281 2.02 -15.30 8.67
C LEU A 281 2.50 -16.72 8.98
N ASP A 282 3.80 -16.88 9.27
CA ASP A 282 4.44 -18.16 9.56
C ASP A 282 4.19 -18.67 10.98
N SER A 283 3.29 -18.02 11.72
CA SER A 283 2.95 -18.40 13.11
C SER A 283 1.47 -18.19 13.42
N PRO A 284 0.52 -18.69 12.57
CA PRO A 284 -0.90 -18.38 12.73
C PRO A 284 -1.49 -18.82 14.07
N ASP A 285 -1.07 -19.99 14.58
CA ASP A 285 -1.61 -20.58 15.80
C ASP A 285 -0.90 -20.12 17.09
N ARG A 286 0.09 -19.22 16.96
CA ARG A 286 0.86 -18.76 18.12
C ARG A 286 0.06 -17.74 18.93
N GLU A 287 -0.01 -17.94 20.26
CA GLU A 287 -0.70 -17.07 21.19
C GLU A 287 -0.24 -15.61 21.06
N GLY A 288 -1.20 -14.69 21.01
CA GLY A 288 -0.96 -13.25 20.85
C GLY A 288 -0.93 -12.78 19.39
N ASN A 289 -0.86 -13.68 18.40
CA ASN A 289 -1.01 -13.29 17.01
C ASN A 289 -2.45 -12.84 16.72
N TYR A 290 -2.64 -11.89 15.84
CA TYR A 290 -3.95 -11.33 15.53
C TYR A 290 -4.16 -11.18 14.03
N LEU A 291 -5.42 -11.18 13.59
CA LEU A 291 -5.80 -10.89 12.21
C LEU A 291 -5.57 -9.40 11.94
N GLU A 292 -4.73 -9.11 10.94
CA GLU A 292 -4.27 -7.75 10.67
C GLU A 292 -4.90 -7.20 9.38
N ALA A 293 -5.52 -6.04 9.49
CA ALA A 293 -6.32 -5.47 8.42
C ALA A 293 -5.50 -5.04 7.21
N THR A 294 -4.30 -4.50 7.42
CA THR A 294 -3.48 -3.95 6.33
C THR A 294 -3.02 -5.03 5.37
N CYS A 295 -2.40 -6.10 5.87
CA CYS A 295 -1.98 -7.21 5.01
C CYS A 295 -3.18 -7.92 4.37
N SER A 296 -4.29 -8.06 5.11
CA SER A 296 -5.52 -8.64 4.57
C SER A 296 -6.09 -7.81 3.42
N ALA A 297 -6.09 -6.49 3.52
CA ALA A 297 -6.52 -5.59 2.44
C ALA A 297 -5.58 -5.67 1.23
N MET A 298 -4.26 -5.70 1.45
CA MET A 298 -3.24 -5.83 0.41
C MET A 298 -3.38 -7.14 -0.39
N PHE A 299 -3.55 -8.26 0.31
CA PHE A 299 -3.72 -9.55 -0.36
C PHE A 299 -5.07 -9.63 -1.10
N THR A 300 -6.16 -9.13 -0.49
CA THR A 300 -7.47 -9.08 -1.14
C THR A 300 -7.42 -8.24 -2.41
N TYR A 301 -6.79 -7.06 -2.36
CA TYR A 301 -6.55 -6.25 -3.56
C TYR A 301 -5.79 -7.03 -4.63
N ALA A 302 -4.71 -7.71 -4.24
CA ALA A 302 -3.90 -8.49 -5.18
C ALA A 302 -4.68 -9.62 -5.85
N TYR A 303 -5.51 -10.36 -5.10
CA TYR A 303 -6.39 -11.39 -5.67
C TYR A 303 -7.41 -10.84 -6.66
N LEU A 304 -8.09 -9.75 -6.30
CA LEU A 304 -9.07 -9.09 -7.17
C LEU A 304 -8.42 -8.57 -8.45
N ARG A 305 -7.28 -7.89 -8.30
CA ARG A 305 -6.53 -7.35 -9.43
C ARG A 305 -5.98 -8.46 -10.33
N ALA A 306 -5.41 -9.52 -9.76
CA ALA A 306 -4.91 -10.68 -10.50
C ALA A 306 -6.03 -11.35 -11.31
N ALA A 307 -7.20 -11.55 -10.72
CA ALA A 307 -8.36 -12.12 -11.40
C ALA A 307 -8.80 -11.23 -12.58
N ARG A 308 -8.87 -9.92 -12.42
CA ARG A 308 -9.24 -8.99 -13.49
C ARG A 308 -8.20 -8.94 -14.61
N GLU A 309 -6.91 -9.00 -14.29
CA GLU A 309 -5.83 -9.00 -15.29
C GLU A 309 -5.62 -10.38 -15.94
N GLY A 310 -6.33 -11.42 -15.48
CA GLY A 310 -6.24 -12.78 -16.04
C GLY A 310 -5.00 -13.58 -15.56
N TYR A 311 -4.40 -13.19 -14.43
CA TYR A 311 -3.36 -13.99 -13.77
C TYR A 311 -4.00 -15.14 -12.97
N ALA A 312 -3.24 -16.22 -12.77
CA ALA A 312 -3.79 -17.39 -12.11
C ALA A 312 -4.10 -17.13 -10.61
N VAL A 313 -5.34 -17.35 -10.24
CA VAL A 313 -5.84 -17.35 -8.87
C VAL A 313 -6.25 -18.79 -8.52
N PRO A 314 -5.92 -19.30 -7.32
CA PRO A 314 -6.33 -20.64 -6.91
C PRO A 314 -7.85 -20.83 -6.99
N GLU A 315 -8.31 -21.95 -7.52
CA GLU A 315 -9.75 -22.27 -7.63
C GLU A 315 -10.47 -22.28 -6.26
N SER A 316 -9.72 -22.47 -5.16
CA SER A 316 -10.25 -22.42 -3.80
C SER A 316 -10.57 -21.02 -3.31
N ILE A 317 -10.16 -19.97 -4.03
CA ILE A 317 -10.36 -18.57 -3.66
C ILE A 317 -11.37 -17.94 -4.62
N ASP A 318 -12.49 -17.47 -4.06
CA ASP A 318 -13.37 -16.52 -4.71
C ASP A 318 -12.96 -15.10 -4.27
N PRO A 319 -12.37 -14.28 -5.15
CA PRO A 319 -11.91 -12.93 -4.78
C PRO A 319 -13.04 -12.01 -4.30
N LYS A 320 -14.29 -12.20 -4.79
CA LYS A 320 -15.44 -11.43 -4.33
C LYS A 320 -15.83 -11.79 -2.90
N ALA A 321 -15.96 -13.10 -2.63
CA ALA A 321 -16.24 -13.58 -1.28
C ALA A 321 -15.14 -13.17 -0.27
N LEU A 322 -13.89 -13.15 -0.73
CA LEU A 322 -12.76 -12.69 0.08
C LEU A 322 -12.88 -11.20 0.45
N TYR A 323 -13.27 -10.35 -0.51
CA TYR A 323 -13.52 -8.94 -0.25
C TYR A 323 -14.70 -8.73 0.73
N GLU A 324 -15.79 -9.46 0.55
CA GLU A 324 -16.94 -9.38 1.46
C GLU A 324 -16.56 -9.79 2.89
N ALA A 325 -15.69 -10.78 3.02
CA ALA A 325 -15.13 -11.21 4.31
C ALA A 325 -14.22 -10.13 4.93
N LEU A 326 -13.38 -9.47 4.11
CA LEU A 326 -12.56 -8.32 4.53
C LEU A 326 -13.44 -7.20 5.11
N VAL A 327 -14.47 -6.80 4.37
CA VAL A 327 -15.44 -5.77 4.80
C VAL A 327 -16.11 -6.18 6.11
N LYS A 328 -16.62 -7.40 6.19
CA LYS A 328 -17.31 -7.93 7.38
C LYS A 328 -16.40 -7.94 8.61
N LYS A 329 -15.10 -8.26 8.44
CA LYS A 329 -14.17 -8.42 9.55
C LYS A 329 -13.62 -7.08 10.05
N PHE A 330 -13.28 -6.14 9.15
CA PHE A 330 -12.48 -4.98 9.50
C PHE A 330 -13.16 -3.63 9.30
N ILE A 331 -14.33 -3.57 8.65
CA ILE A 331 -15.02 -2.29 8.46
C ILE A 331 -16.07 -2.10 9.54
N ARG A 332 -15.90 -1.02 10.30
CA ARG A 332 -16.90 -0.51 11.23
C ARG A 332 -17.52 0.76 10.65
N GLU A 333 -18.85 0.81 10.62
CA GLU A 333 -19.60 2.00 10.23
C GLU A 333 -20.15 2.69 11.50
N ASP A 334 -19.82 3.96 11.68
CA ASP A 334 -20.32 4.79 12.75
C ASP A 334 -21.76 5.26 12.47
N ALA A 335 -22.47 5.76 13.50
CA ALA A 335 -23.87 6.17 13.37
C ALA A 335 -24.12 7.30 12.34
N ASP A 336 -23.11 8.05 12.00
CA ASP A 336 -23.15 9.13 11.00
C ASP A 336 -22.70 8.69 9.59
N GLY A 337 -22.52 7.38 9.38
CA GLY A 337 -22.10 6.77 8.11
C GLY A 337 -20.62 6.80 7.82
N THR A 338 -19.79 7.29 8.74
CA THR A 338 -18.33 7.29 8.61
C THR A 338 -17.79 5.85 8.71
N LEU A 339 -16.97 5.44 7.74
CA LEU A 339 -16.32 4.14 7.73
C LEU A 339 -14.99 4.20 8.47
N ASN A 340 -14.70 3.14 9.22
CA ASN A 340 -13.42 2.95 9.90
C ASN A 340 -12.86 1.58 9.55
N LEU A 341 -11.58 1.54 9.19
CA LEU A 341 -10.80 0.31 9.05
C LEU A 341 -10.13 0.02 10.39
N THR A 342 -10.51 -1.09 11.04
CA THR A 342 -10.01 -1.49 12.36
C THR A 342 -8.78 -2.41 12.25
N ASP A 343 -8.14 -2.71 13.38
CA ASP A 343 -7.10 -3.74 13.52
C ASP A 343 -5.88 -3.58 12.60
N CYS A 344 -5.44 -2.35 12.32
CA CYS A 344 -4.23 -2.06 11.58
C CYS A 344 -3.02 -2.03 12.51
N CYS A 345 -1.92 -2.70 12.17
CA CYS A 345 -0.62 -2.49 12.79
C CYS A 345 -0.10 -1.09 12.43
N ALA A 346 0.17 -0.24 13.43
CA ALA A 346 0.61 1.13 13.19
C ALA A 346 1.94 1.18 12.41
N VAL A 347 2.97 0.51 12.92
CA VAL A 347 4.27 0.45 12.26
C VAL A 347 5.03 -0.80 12.70
N ALA A 348 5.75 -1.43 11.78
CA ALA A 348 6.77 -2.40 12.12
C ALA A 348 7.97 -2.23 11.17
N GLY A 349 9.09 -2.79 11.54
CA GLY A 349 10.33 -2.69 10.78
C GLY A 349 11.45 -3.47 11.45
N LEU A 350 12.68 -3.29 10.98
CA LEU A 350 13.86 -4.00 11.48
C LEU A 350 14.97 -3.01 11.85
N GLY A 351 15.70 -3.28 12.92
CA GLY A 351 16.82 -2.44 13.34
C GLY A 351 16.44 -0.99 13.63
N GLY A 352 17.25 -0.07 13.14
CA GLY A 352 17.08 1.36 13.34
C GLY A 352 17.39 1.82 14.78
N LYS A 353 17.04 3.05 15.11
CA LYS A 353 17.32 3.64 16.45
C LYS A 353 16.59 2.91 17.58
N GLU A 354 15.50 2.26 17.30
CA GLU A 354 14.66 1.53 18.25
C GLU A 354 15.11 0.08 18.47
N ASN A 355 16.16 -0.36 17.76
CA ASN A 355 16.67 -1.74 17.79
C ASN A 355 15.58 -2.80 17.58
N ARG A 356 14.69 -2.59 16.59
CA ARG A 356 13.56 -3.46 16.29
C ARG A 356 14.05 -4.86 15.93
N SER A 357 13.66 -5.84 16.72
CA SER A 357 14.27 -7.18 16.68
C SER A 357 13.74 -8.06 15.54
N GLY A 358 12.55 -7.78 14.99
CA GLY A 358 11.90 -8.65 14.02
C GLY A 358 11.52 -10.01 14.57
N THR A 359 11.48 -10.19 15.89
CA THR A 359 10.97 -11.41 16.55
C THR A 359 9.45 -11.43 16.52
N PHE A 360 8.85 -12.59 16.75
CA PHE A 360 7.41 -12.72 16.89
C PHE A 360 6.85 -11.74 17.94
N ASP A 361 7.45 -11.75 19.14
CA ASP A 361 7.01 -10.89 20.24
C ASP A 361 7.11 -9.40 19.91
N TYR A 362 8.11 -8.99 19.10
CA TYR A 362 8.20 -7.63 18.60
C TYR A 362 6.97 -7.29 17.73
N TYR A 363 6.66 -8.12 16.72
CA TYR A 363 5.56 -7.82 15.79
C TYR A 363 4.18 -7.77 16.46
N ILE A 364 3.89 -8.68 17.38
CA ILE A 364 2.57 -8.74 18.04
C ILE A 364 2.37 -7.65 19.11
N ASN A 365 3.44 -7.03 19.58
CA ASN A 365 3.39 -5.94 20.57
C ASN A 365 3.41 -4.53 19.93
N GLU A 366 3.49 -4.43 18.60
CA GLU A 366 3.31 -3.16 17.92
C GLU A 366 1.88 -2.63 18.10
N LYS A 367 1.74 -1.31 18.15
CA LYS A 367 0.44 -0.67 18.41
C LYS A 367 -0.56 -1.01 17.30
N ILE A 368 -1.76 -1.42 17.69
CA ILE A 368 -2.91 -1.58 16.80
C ILE A 368 -3.69 -0.27 16.79
N ILE A 369 -4.02 0.23 15.61
CA ILE A 369 -4.75 1.48 15.39
C ILE A 369 -5.87 1.28 14.36
N GLU A 370 -6.74 2.27 14.26
CA GLU A 370 -7.74 2.38 13.19
C GLU A 370 -7.28 3.36 12.13
N ASN A 371 -7.76 3.19 10.91
CA ASN A 371 -7.60 4.12 9.79
C ASN A 371 -6.14 4.45 9.47
N ASP A 372 -5.27 3.44 9.56
CA ASP A 372 -3.88 3.61 9.12
C ASP A 372 -3.85 3.71 7.58
N PRO A 373 -3.20 4.74 7.00
CA PRO A 373 -3.12 4.94 5.55
C PRO A 373 -2.62 3.71 4.78
N LYS A 374 -1.71 2.94 5.40
CA LYS A 374 -1.15 1.70 4.83
C LYS A 374 -2.18 0.58 4.68
N GLY A 375 -3.28 0.65 5.43
CA GLY A 375 -4.44 -0.24 5.29
C GLY A 375 -5.56 0.38 4.47
N VAL A 376 -5.84 1.68 4.68
CA VAL A 376 -6.93 2.41 4.01
C VAL A 376 -6.71 2.46 2.50
N GLY A 377 -5.52 2.81 2.02
CA GLY A 377 -5.22 2.83 0.59
C GLY A 377 -5.49 1.48 -0.10
N PRO A 378 -4.90 0.38 0.36
CA PRO A 378 -5.17 -0.97 -0.16
C PRO A 378 -6.64 -1.39 -0.05
N PHE A 379 -7.35 -1.02 1.03
CA PHE A 379 -8.79 -1.26 1.15
C PHE A 379 -9.58 -0.53 0.07
N ILE A 380 -9.27 0.74 -0.20
CA ILE A 380 -9.91 1.51 -1.28
C ILE A 380 -9.67 0.84 -2.63
N TRP A 381 -8.45 0.40 -2.93
CA TRP A 381 -8.17 -0.32 -4.18
C TRP A 381 -8.85 -1.68 -4.24
N ALA A 382 -8.92 -2.44 -3.14
CA ALA A 382 -9.68 -3.69 -3.10
C ALA A 382 -11.17 -3.43 -3.40
N SER A 383 -11.73 -2.35 -2.84
CA SER A 383 -13.11 -1.93 -3.12
C SER A 383 -13.30 -1.58 -4.59
N LEU A 384 -12.41 -0.76 -5.17
CA LEU A 384 -12.44 -0.41 -6.59
C LEU A 384 -12.36 -1.61 -7.53
N GLU A 385 -11.51 -2.60 -7.22
CA GLU A 385 -11.41 -3.80 -8.04
C GLU A 385 -12.66 -4.68 -7.91
N TYR A 386 -13.24 -4.80 -6.71
CA TYR A 386 -14.50 -5.49 -6.48
C TYR A 386 -15.67 -4.84 -7.24
N GLU A 387 -15.73 -3.52 -7.24
CA GLU A 387 -16.76 -2.72 -7.90
C GLU A 387 -16.68 -2.78 -9.44
N LYS A 388 -15.54 -3.20 -10.01
CA LYS A 388 -15.33 -3.43 -11.45
C LYS A 388 -15.68 -4.86 -11.90
N LEU A 389 -15.75 -5.82 -10.99
CA LEU A 389 -16.09 -7.22 -11.27
C LEU A 389 -17.59 -7.49 -11.18
#